data_4dbd0fd22f6131db0a9fa59b6d4fafa3
#
_entry.id   4dbd0fd22f6131db0a9fa59b6d4fafa3
#
_cell.length_a   1.000
_cell.length_b   1.000
_cell.length_c   1.000
_cell.angle_alpha   90.00
_cell.angle_beta   90.00
_cell.angle_gamma   90.00
#
_symmetry.space_group_name_H-M   'P 1'
#
loop_
_entity.id
_entity.type
_entity.pdbx_description
1 polymer ?
#
loop_
_entity_poly.entity_id
_entity_poly.type
_entity_poly.pdbx_seq_one_letter_code
_entity_poly.pdbx_strand_id
1 'polypeptide(L)'
;MKSSSVEKAFADPQSLAVTAKVAAGLKDQLQKTPLQVEQRQQQLKRVLVDSDLFANNSARTTVPLSSISGSISGSISASASTLAPKNNDGSPVHSVVQVFDHNFGAGLDFLLTWTLWLQAKEDHQQLQGLNYVALCDQPLCLTDLQQLHQNWPQLETLSLQLQVQYPPAIKGFHQLDFGQVRLTIVQAESTLALEQIKSQFDVFLGGPESKPHKAYTPPWQRSSMGATAAGKVAIIGAGISGVASAYSLSRRGFDVTLIEQGPALASAASGNRQGMLYAKLPDNATIAGQFHQQGLQHTMALLKRSLNAEHWQACGLLQLATSAKQEAQMQGVMAREYPSSWLQWLNQAQAEKLAKQPLSAGGLYFPSSGWVSPTHWCEALYSQSNARLWLNTKVGSMVQIKPQTAHHGWQLRLSGKHAGDHTFDAIVIANANGANQLLPDQPLPLKSIRGQVSYVAAEASPAL
;
A
#
# COMPACT_ATOMS: atom_id res chain seq x y z
N MET A 1 -17.12 -41.94 24.45
CA MET A 1 -18.04 -42.11 23.32
C MET A 1 -18.75 -40.79 23.08
N LYS A 2 -18.34 -40.05 22.09
CA LYS A 2 -19.05 -39.19 21.13
C LYS A 2 -18.06 -38.19 20.53
N SER A 3 -17.22 -38.72 19.63
CA SER A 3 -16.49 -37.98 18.63
C SER A 3 -17.26 -38.16 17.30
N SER A 4 -18.13 -37.25 16.92
CA SER A 4 -18.75 -37.32 15.58
C SER A 4 -19.58 -36.09 15.19
N SER A 5 -19.22 -34.89 15.60
CA SER A 5 -19.97 -33.69 15.16
C SER A 5 -19.12 -32.56 14.53
N VAL A 6 -17.83 -32.79 14.35
CA VAL A 6 -16.95 -31.78 13.72
C VAL A 6 -16.63 -32.12 12.26
N GLU A 7 -16.85 -33.34 11.80
CA GLU A 7 -16.55 -33.77 10.42
C GLU A 7 -17.66 -33.53 9.37
N LYS A 8 -18.84 -33.03 9.77
CA LYS A 8 -19.96 -32.85 8.84
C LYS A 8 -20.15 -31.42 8.28
N ALA A 9 -19.29 -30.48 8.64
CA ALA A 9 -19.42 -29.07 8.19
C ALA A 9 -18.59 -28.72 6.92
N PHE A 10 -17.89 -29.68 6.32
CA PHE A 10 -17.03 -29.46 5.16
C PHE A 10 -17.42 -30.23 3.90
N ALA A 11 -18.69 -30.39 3.61
CA ALA A 11 -19.15 -31.06 2.39
C ALA A 11 -20.14 -30.20 1.59
N ASP A 12 -19.74 -28.98 1.24
CA ASP A 12 -20.40 -28.25 0.18
C ASP A 12 -19.66 -28.55 -1.15
N PRO A 13 -20.35 -29.08 -2.18
CA PRO A 13 -19.76 -29.38 -3.49
C PRO A 13 -19.09 -28.16 -4.14
N GLN A 14 -19.53 -26.93 -3.86
CA GLN A 14 -18.88 -25.70 -4.35
C GLN A 14 -17.55 -25.44 -3.66
N SER A 15 -17.43 -25.73 -2.37
CA SER A 15 -16.16 -25.63 -1.63
C SER A 15 -15.13 -26.64 -2.12
N LEU A 16 -15.55 -27.86 -2.44
CA LEU A 16 -14.67 -28.89 -3.02
C LEU A 16 -14.20 -28.55 -4.43
N ALA A 17 -15.05 -27.93 -5.26
CA ALA A 17 -14.68 -27.48 -6.59
C ALA A 17 -13.70 -26.31 -6.58
N VAL A 18 -13.86 -25.37 -5.62
CA VAL A 18 -12.92 -24.26 -5.38
C VAL A 18 -11.58 -24.81 -4.91
N THR A 19 -11.57 -25.72 -3.94
CA THR A 19 -10.33 -26.36 -3.43
C THR A 19 -9.60 -27.15 -4.53
N ALA A 20 -10.34 -27.84 -5.41
CA ALA A 20 -9.75 -28.56 -6.54
C ALA A 20 -9.16 -27.61 -7.59
N LYS A 21 -9.78 -26.47 -7.84
CA LYS A 21 -9.28 -25.44 -8.78
C LYS A 21 -8.03 -24.72 -8.23
N VAL A 22 -8.00 -24.45 -6.91
CA VAL A 22 -6.81 -23.94 -6.20
C VAL A 22 -5.68 -24.96 -6.28
N ALA A 23 -5.95 -26.24 -6.00
CA ALA A 23 -4.97 -27.30 -6.06
C ALA A 23 -4.43 -27.52 -7.49
N ALA A 24 -5.26 -27.35 -8.52
CA ALA A 24 -4.84 -27.44 -9.92
C ALA A 24 -3.96 -26.23 -10.31
N GLY A 25 -4.32 -25.01 -9.93
CA GLY A 25 -3.50 -23.80 -10.15
C GLY A 25 -2.19 -23.82 -9.37
N LEU A 26 -2.20 -24.33 -8.14
CA LEU A 26 -0.98 -24.57 -7.34
C LEU A 26 -0.10 -25.64 -8.00
N LYS A 27 -0.67 -26.74 -8.48
CA LYS A 27 0.09 -27.78 -9.18
C LYS A 27 0.81 -27.26 -10.41
N ASP A 28 0.17 -26.40 -11.21
CA ASP A 28 0.80 -25.80 -12.38
C ASP A 28 1.99 -24.91 -12.00
N GLN A 29 1.89 -24.17 -10.88
CA GLN A 29 2.98 -23.35 -10.37
C GLN A 29 4.08 -24.16 -9.65
N LEU A 30 3.71 -25.22 -8.93
CA LEU A 30 4.65 -26.16 -8.29
C LEU A 30 5.52 -26.93 -9.30
N GLN A 31 5.04 -27.14 -10.52
CA GLN A 31 5.73 -27.90 -11.54
C GLN A 31 6.66 -27.04 -12.42
N LYS A 32 6.71 -25.72 -12.25
CA LYS A 32 7.64 -24.87 -13.02
C LYS A 32 9.08 -25.18 -12.61
N THR A 33 9.74 -25.97 -13.44
CA THR A 33 11.16 -26.31 -13.30
C THR A 33 12.04 -25.06 -13.50
N PRO A 34 13.30 -25.06 -13.05
CA PRO A 34 14.24 -23.97 -13.33
C PRO A 34 14.30 -23.58 -14.82
N LEU A 35 14.22 -24.57 -15.72
CA LEU A 35 14.16 -24.33 -17.16
C LEU A 35 12.92 -23.54 -17.59
N GLN A 36 11.76 -23.81 -17.01
CA GLN A 36 10.52 -23.07 -17.31
C GLN A 36 10.56 -21.65 -16.77
N VAL A 37 11.19 -21.43 -15.62
CA VAL A 37 11.43 -20.09 -15.09
C VAL A 37 12.33 -19.30 -16.01
N GLU A 38 13.39 -19.90 -16.51
CA GLU A 38 14.32 -19.28 -17.47
C GLU A 38 13.63 -18.98 -18.82
N GLN A 39 12.83 -19.90 -19.33
CA GLN A 39 12.01 -19.66 -20.53
C GLN A 39 11.04 -18.49 -20.33
N ARG A 40 10.38 -18.41 -19.17
CA ARG A 40 9.47 -17.30 -18.84
C ARG A 40 10.22 -15.98 -18.73
N GLN A 41 11.41 -15.99 -18.13
CA GLN A 41 12.29 -14.81 -18.07
C GLN A 41 12.67 -14.32 -19.47
N GLN A 42 13.02 -15.21 -20.38
CA GLN A 42 13.32 -14.86 -21.76
C GLN A 42 12.13 -14.27 -22.51
N GLN A 43 10.91 -14.79 -22.28
CA GLN A 43 9.69 -14.23 -22.85
C GLN A 43 9.43 -12.81 -22.35
N LEU A 44 9.51 -12.58 -21.03
CA LEU A 44 9.37 -11.26 -20.43
C LEU A 44 10.45 -10.30 -20.91
N LYS A 45 11.70 -10.78 -21.07
CA LYS A 45 12.80 -9.98 -21.60
C LYS A 45 12.49 -9.47 -23.00
N ARG A 46 11.99 -10.30 -23.91
CA ARG A 46 11.57 -9.89 -25.26
C ARG A 46 10.52 -8.77 -25.23
N VAL A 47 9.55 -8.85 -24.33
CA VAL A 47 8.48 -7.85 -24.25
C VAL A 47 8.94 -6.57 -23.54
N LEU A 48 9.71 -6.68 -22.47
CA LEU A 48 10.05 -5.54 -21.61
C LEU A 48 11.35 -4.84 -22.04
N VAL A 49 12.32 -5.60 -22.53
CA VAL A 49 13.65 -5.08 -22.87
C VAL A 49 13.82 -4.94 -24.39
N ASP A 50 13.59 -6.03 -25.14
CA ASP A 50 13.86 -6.06 -26.60
C ASP A 50 12.80 -5.24 -27.39
N SER A 51 11.63 -4.92 -26.80
CA SER A 51 10.64 -4.00 -27.40
C SER A 51 10.91 -2.52 -27.10
N ASP A 52 12.10 -2.16 -26.64
CA ASP A 52 12.47 -0.81 -26.21
C ASP A 52 11.58 -0.21 -25.10
N LEU A 53 10.83 -1.01 -24.39
CA LEU A 53 9.96 -0.53 -23.31
C LEU A 53 10.77 0.15 -22.20
N PHE A 54 11.97 -0.36 -21.93
CA PHE A 54 12.92 0.24 -21.01
C PHE A 54 13.91 1.19 -21.66
N ALA A 55 14.10 1.11 -22.98
CA ALA A 55 15.19 1.83 -23.67
C ALA A 55 14.82 3.21 -24.19
N ASN A 56 13.65 3.41 -24.81
CA ASN A 56 13.28 4.71 -25.40
C ASN A 56 11.78 4.87 -25.66
N ASN A 57 11.31 6.10 -25.53
CA ASN A 57 9.90 6.48 -25.71
C ASN A 57 9.48 6.71 -27.18
N SER A 58 10.21 6.27 -28.18
CA SER A 58 10.00 6.78 -29.53
C SER A 58 9.12 5.94 -30.47
N ALA A 59 8.80 4.69 -30.18
CA ALA A 59 7.76 3.94 -30.90
C ALA A 59 7.53 2.59 -30.22
N ARG A 60 6.51 2.49 -29.41
CA ARG A 60 6.10 1.21 -28.81
C ARG A 60 5.35 0.39 -29.84
N THR A 61 5.95 -0.66 -30.33
CA THR A 61 5.33 -1.58 -31.30
C THR A 61 4.65 -2.74 -30.54
N THR A 62 3.43 -3.06 -30.94
CA THR A 62 2.77 -4.29 -30.47
C THR A 62 3.48 -5.50 -31.10
N VAL A 63 4.00 -6.39 -30.28
CA VAL A 63 4.59 -7.66 -30.74
C VAL A 63 3.50 -8.73 -30.70
N PRO A 64 3.01 -9.26 -31.83
CA PRO A 64 2.03 -10.34 -31.83
C PRO A 64 2.69 -11.66 -31.42
N LEU A 65 2.06 -12.35 -30.51
CA LEU A 65 2.56 -13.62 -29.93
C LEU A 65 2.35 -14.86 -30.78
N SER A 66 1.87 -14.73 -32.01
CA SER A 66 1.60 -15.86 -32.91
C SER A 66 2.86 -16.64 -33.39
N SER A 67 4.07 -16.20 -33.04
CA SER A 67 5.32 -16.83 -33.46
C SER A 67 6.04 -17.64 -32.37
N ILE A 68 5.46 -17.83 -31.18
CA ILE A 68 6.09 -18.54 -30.09
C ILE A 68 5.32 -19.84 -29.80
N SER A 69 5.71 -20.92 -30.48
CA SER A 69 5.23 -22.28 -30.19
C SER A 69 5.93 -22.84 -28.97
N GLY A 70 5.27 -22.84 -27.84
CA GLY A 70 5.71 -23.49 -26.62
C GLY A 70 4.65 -23.27 -25.53
N SER A 71 4.06 -24.36 -25.06
CA SER A 71 2.92 -24.38 -24.14
C SER A 71 3.26 -23.94 -22.73
N ILE A 72 3.34 -22.62 -22.53
CA ILE A 72 3.20 -22.01 -21.19
C ILE A 72 1.97 -21.12 -21.30
N SER A 73 0.89 -21.48 -20.60
CA SER A 73 -0.39 -20.78 -20.64
C SER A 73 -0.27 -19.38 -20.03
N GLY A 74 -0.30 -18.38 -20.86
CA GLY A 74 -0.36 -16.97 -20.48
C GLY A 74 0.05 -16.08 -21.65
N SER A 75 -0.87 -15.22 -22.09
CA SER A 75 -0.58 -14.22 -23.13
C SER A 75 0.18 -13.04 -22.53
N ILE A 76 1.12 -12.46 -23.28
CA ILE A 76 1.83 -11.22 -22.95
C ILE A 76 1.56 -10.25 -24.08
N SER A 77 1.05 -9.06 -23.77
CA SER A 77 0.85 -8.01 -24.76
C SER A 77 1.42 -6.68 -24.26
N ALA A 78 2.08 -5.95 -25.16
CA ALA A 78 2.47 -4.58 -24.93
C ALA A 78 1.60 -3.68 -25.83
N SER A 79 0.94 -2.68 -25.25
CA SER A 79 0.15 -1.74 -26.03
C SER A 79 0.96 -0.50 -26.37
N ALA A 80 0.94 -0.10 -27.64
CA ALA A 80 1.42 1.21 -28.04
C ALA A 80 0.48 2.27 -27.45
N SER A 81 0.82 2.84 -26.31
CA SER A 81 0.12 4.02 -25.81
C SER A 81 0.91 5.26 -26.17
N THR A 82 0.19 6.18 -26.76
CA THR A 82 0.57 7.55 -27.14
C THR A 82 1.76 8.11 -26.35
N LEU A 83 2.78 8.54 -27.13
CA LEU A 83 3.88 9.46 -26.83
C LEU A 83 3.93 9.94 -25.38
N ALA A 84 4.94 9.48 -24.65
CA ALA A 84 5.31 10.19 -23.42
C ALA A 84 5.66 11.64 -23.80
N PRO A 85 5.15 12.63 -23.05
CA PRO A 85 5.44 14.02 -23.35
C PRO A 85 6.94 14.24 -23.20
N LYS A 86 7.58 14.81 -24.22
CA LYS A 86 8.89 15.42 -24.08
C LYS A 86 8.71 16.73 -23.33
N ASN A 87 9.59 17.04 -22.40
CA ASN A 87 9.67 18.40 -21.86
C ASN A 87 9.92 19.37 -23.02
N ASN A 88 9.46 20.61 -22.89
CA ASN A 88 9.64 21.64 -23.90
C ASN A 88 11.13 21.94 -24.26
N ASP A 89 12.06 21.43 -23.46
CA ASP A 89 13.53 21.52 -23.66
C ASP A 89 14.15 20.28 -24.29
N GLY A 90 13.31 19.27 -24.67
CA GLY A 90 13.79 18.02 -25.29
C GLY A 90 14.39 17.02 -24.30
N SER A 91 14.40 17.32 -22.99
CA SER A 91 14.93 16.41 -21.97
C SER A 91 14.04 15.17 -21.82
N PRO A 92 14.63 13.96 -21.56
CA PRO A 92 13.87 12.75 -21.40
C PRO A 92 12.99 12.84 -20.15
N VAL A 93 11.69 12.60 -20.32
CA VAL A 93 10.77 12.44 -19.20
C VAL A 93 11.15 11.15 -18.48
N HIS A 94 11.38 11.26 -17.20
CA HIS A 94 11.66 10.10 -16.34
C HIS A 94 10.52 9.09 -16.41
N SER A 95 10.81 7.89 -16.84
CA SER A 95 9.78 6.90 -17.14
C SER A 95 9.53 5.97 -15.95
N VAL A 96 8.27 5.89 -15.54
CA VAL A 96 7.78 4.85 -14.64
C VAL A 96 7.04 3.81 -15.49
N VAL A 97 7.50 2.57 -15.47
CA VAL A 97 6.87 1.48 -16.21
C VAL A 97 5.66 0.98 -15.45
N GLN A 98 4.53 0.85 -16.15
CA GLN A 98 3.25 0.40 -15.59
C GLN A 98 2.93 -1.01 -16.11
N VAL A 99 2.90 -2.01 -15.25
CA VAL A 99 2.61 -3.40 -15.59
C VAL A 99 1.31 -3.84 -14.93
N PHE A 100 0.44 -4.49 -15.71
CA PHE A 100 -0.76 -5.13 -15.22
C PHE A 100 -0.68 -6.65 -15.42
N ASP A 101 -0.93 -7.40 -14.36
CA ASP A 101 -0.92 -8.85 -14.35
C ASP A 101 -2.31 -9.37 -13.95
N HIS A 102 -2.90 -10.18 -14.81
CA HIS A 102 -4.21 -10.80 -14.58
C HIS A 102 -4.18 -11.94 -13.55
N ASN A 103 -3.00 -12.41 -13.14
CA ASN A 103 -2.89 -13.51 -12.19
C ASN A 103 -1.57 -13.46 -11.43
N PHE A 104 -1.60 -12.89 -10.24
CA PHE A 104 -0.42 -12.83 -9.37
C PHE A 104 0.14 -14.23 -9.02
N GLY A 105 -0.75 -15.21 -8.73
CA GLY A 105 -0.36 -16.52 -8.29
C GLY A 105 0.58 -16.50 -7.09
N ALA A 106 1.80 -17.01 -7.25
CA ALA A 106 2.88 -16.92 -6.27
C ALA A 106 3.88 -15.77 -6.56
N GLY A 107 3.56 -14.88 -7.50
CA GLY A 107 4.36 -13.70 -7.83
C GLY A 107 5.58 -13.96 -8.71
N LEU A 108 5.63 -15.08 -9.44
CA LEU A 108 6.77 -15.39 -10.32
C LEU A 108 6.98 -14.29 -11.38
N ASP A 109 5.93 -13.91 -12.10
CA ASP A 109 6.01 -12.90 -13.16
C ASP A 109 6.41 -11.52 -12.60
N PHE A 110 5.97 -11.18 -11.40
CA PHE A 110 6.42 -9.98 -10.70
C PHE A 110 7.92 -10.04 -10.38
N LEU A 111 8.40 -11.13 -9.79
CA LEU A 111 9.82 -11.28 -9.41
C LEU A 111 10.74 -11.25 -10.64
N LEU A 112 10.33 -11.90 -11.73
CA LEU A 112 11.06 -11.89 -12.99
C LEU A 112 11.06 -10.48 -13.63
N THR A 113 9.91 -9.79 -13.63
CA THR A 113 9.80 -8.41 -14.12
C THR A 113 10.68 -7.46 -13.31
N TRP A 114 10.70 -7.63 -11.99
CA TRP A 114 11.55 -6.83 -11.10
C TRP A 114 13.03 -7.08 -11.39
N THR A 115 13.45 -8.33 -11.59
CA THR A 115 14.82 -8.69 -11.96
C THR A 115 15.22 -8.02 -13.28
N LEU A 116 14.37 -8.10 -14.30
CA LEU A 116 14.64 -7.49 -15.62
C LEU A 116 14.69 -5.95 -15.53
N TRP A 117 13.82 -5.35 -14.71
CA TRP A 117 13.82 -3.91 -14.47
C TRP A 117 15.12 -3.45 -13.80
N LEU A 118 15.63 -4.20 -12.81
CA LEU A 118 16.91 -3.89 -12.16
C LEU A 118 18.07 -3.95 -13.16
N GLN A 119 18.10 -4.96 -14.03
CA GLN A 119 19.11 -5.08 -15.09
C GLN A 119 19.03 -3.91 -16.09
N ALA A 120 17.81 -3.62 -16.57
CA ALA A 120 17.61 -2.52 -17.52
C ALA A 120 17.97 -1.15 -16.93
N LYS A 121 17.79 -0.96 -15.64
CA LYS A 121 18.12 0.30 -14.95
C LYS A 121 19.61 0.59 -14.90
N GLU A 122 20.47 -0.44 -14.90
CA GLU A 122 21.92 -0.26 -14.95
C GLU A 122 22.34 0.44 -16.27
N ASP A 123 21.66 0.10 -17.38
CA ASP A 123 21.92 0.65 -18.70
C ASP A 123 21.13 1.95 -18.98
N HIS A 124 20.01 2.16 -18.30
CA HIS A 124 19.03 3.22 -18.57
C HIS A 124 18.70 4.05 -17.31
N GLN A 125 19.51 5.08 -17.04
CA GLN A 125 19.33 5.97 -15.87
C GLN A 125 18.00 6.74 -15.84
N GLN A 126 17.32 6.88 -17.00
CA GLN A 126 15.99 7.51 -17.10
C GLN A 126 14.86 6.67 -16.47
N LEU A 127 15.09 5.37 -16.22
CA LEU A 127 14.12 4.51 -15.53
C LEU A 127 14.03 4.87 -14.04
N GLN A 128 12.92 5.48 -13.65
CA GLN A 128 12.73 5.95 -12.27
C GLN A 128 11.87 5.05 -11.40
N GLY A 129 11.03 4.21 -12.01
CA GLY A 129 10.16 3.34 -11.22
C GLY A 129 9.52 2.22 -12.03
N LEU A 130 9.09 1.20 -11.29
CA LEU A 130 8.23 0.12 -11.75
C LEU A 130 6.98 0.08 -10.89
N ASN A 131 5.82 0.28 -11.48
CA ASN A 131 4.53 0.04 -10.84
C ASN A 131 3.94 -1.25 -11.41
N TYR A 132 3.73 -2.22 -10.55
CA TYR A 132 3.16 -3.52 -10.91
C TYR A 132 1.84 -3.71 -10.19
N VAL A 133 0.75 -3.93 -10.92
CA VAL A 133 -0.58 -4.20 -10.38
C VAL A 133 -0.98 -5.60 -10.78
N ALA A 134 -1.31 -6.44 -9.82
CA ALA A 134 -1.66 -7.83 -10.07
C ALA A 134 -2.99 -8.20 -9.42
N LEU A 135 -3.84 -8.92 -10.16
CA LEU A 135 -5.05 -9.53 -9.62
C LEU A 135 -4.70 -10.82 -8.86
N CYS A 136 -5.37 -11.04 -7.75
CA CYS A 136 -5.20 -12.22 -6.92
C CYS A 136 -6.55 -12.68 -6.36
N ASP A 137 -7.27 -13.50 -7.10
CA ASP A 137 -8.58 -14.01 -6.68
C ASP A 137 -8.45 -14.97 -5.50
N GLN A 138 -7.34 -15.70 -5.45
CA GLN A 138 -7.08 -16.73 -4.44
C GLN A 138 -5.70 -16.50 -3.82
N PRO A 139 -5.60 -15.63 -2.80
CA PRO A 139 -4.34 -15.34 -2.16
C PRO A 139 -3.82 -16.56 -1.39
N LEU A 140 -2.54 -16.88 -1.58
CA LEU A 140 -1.85 -17.89 -0.82
C LEU A 140 -1.65 -17.45 0.63
N CYS A 141 -1.54 -18.39 1.56
CA CYS A 141 -0.97 -18.07 2.85
C CYS A 141 0.56 -17.88 2.74
N LEU A 142 1.16 -17.19 3.70
CA LEU A 142 2.60 -16.90 3.65
C LEU A 142 3.44 -18.18 3.63
N THR A 143 3.03 -19.22 4.35
CA THR A 143 3.74 -20.50 4.39
C THR A 143 3.78 -21.18 3.03
N ASP A 144 2.63 -21.21 2.33
CA ASP A 144 2.55 -21.81 1.00
C ASP A 144 3.37 -21.00 -0.02
N LEU A 145 3.32 -19.67 0.07
CA LEU A 145 4.15 -18.78 -0.74
C LEU A 145 5.64 -19.07 -0.53
N GLN A 146 6.08 -19.19 0.72
CA GLN A 146 7.47 -19.51 1.07
C GLN A 146 7.92 -20.86 0.51
N GLN A 147 7.06 -21.87 0.62
CA GLN A 147 7.35 -23.18 0.07
C GLN A 147 7.49 -23.18 -1.46
N LEU A 148 6.62 -22.43 -2.15
CA LEU A 148 6.71 -22.28 -3.61
C LEU A 148 7.99 -21.55 -4.03
N HIS A 149 8.39 -20.52 -3.31
CA HIS A 149 9.59 -19.74 -3.62
C HIS A 149 10.89 -20.53 -3.49
N GLN A 150 10.92 -21.61 -2.70
CA GLN A 150 12.08 -22.52 -2.63
C GLN A 150 12.43 -23.15 -3.98
N ASN A 151 11.46 -23.23 -4.90
CA ASN A 151 11.70 -23.75 -6.25
C ASN A 151 12.40 -22.75 -7.18
N TRP A 152 12.61 -21.50 -6.73
CA TRP A 152 13.19 -20.41 -7.53
C TRP A 152 14.44 -19.82 -6.84
N PRO A 153 15.51 -20.60 -6.62
CA PRO A 153 16.69 -20.14 -5.87
C PRO A 153 17.35 -18.90 -6.50
N GLN A 154 17.27 -18.75 -7.83
CA GLN A 154 17.78 -17.57 -8.54
C GLN A 154 17.06 -16.27 -8.23
N LEU A 155 15.85 -16.34 -7.63
CA LEU A 155 15.04 -15.20 -7.23
C LEU A 155 15.00 -15.00 -5.70
N GLU A 156 15.81 -15.73 -4.93
CA GLU A 156 15.75 -15.80 -3.47
C GLU A 156 15.80 -14.39 -2.83
N THR A 157 16.73 -13.55 -3.24
CA THR A 157 16.89 -12.20 -2.67
C THR A 157 15.63 -11.35 -2.81
N LEU A 158 14.98 -11.37 -3.98
CA LEU A 158 13.75 -10.60 -4.22
C LEU A 158 12.53 -11.28 -3.59
N SER A 159 12.49 -12.60 -3.60
CA SER A 159 11.41 -13.36 -2.97
C SER A 159 11.35 -13.15 -1.47
N LEU A 160 12.50 -13.10 -0.79
CA LEU A 160 12.55 -12.77 0.64
C LEU A 160 12.00 -11.36 0.93
N GLN A 161 12.32 -10.37 0.09
CA GLN A 161 11.75 -9.02 0.23
C GLN A 161 10.23 -9.02 0.06
N LEU A 162 9.72 -9.78 -0.93
CA LEU A 162 8.27 -9.93 -1.13
C LEU A 162 7.61 -10.59 0.08
N GLN A 163 8.18 -11.68 0.59
CA GLN A 163 7.64 -12.43 1.74
C GLN A 163 7.51 -11.58 3.00
N VAL A 164 8.47 -10.69 3.25
CA VAL A 164 8.43 -9.77 4.42
C VAL A 164 7.23 -8.85 4.40
N GLN A 165 6.79 -8.42 3.21
CA GLN A 165 5.68 -7.49 3.04
C GLN A 165 4.38 -8.18 2.59
N TYR A 166 4.40 -9.49 2.31
CA TYR A 166 3.26 -10.20 1.75
C TYR A 166 2.01 -10.05 2.64
N PRO A 167 0.88 -9.60 2.06
CA PRO A 167 -0.32 -9.32 2.84
C PRO A 167 -1.05 -10.60 3.24
N PRO A 168 -1.82 -10.57 4.34
CA PRO A 168 -2.76 -11.66 4.65
C PRO A 168 -3.85 -11.76 3.58
N ALA A 169 -4.53 -12.92 3.53
CA ALA A 169 -5.63 -13.19 2.61
C ALA A 169 -6.89 -12.39 2.98
N ILE A 170 -6.89 -11.10 2.70
CA ILE A 170 -7.98 -10.17 3.03
C ILE A 170 -8.31 -9.35 1.79
N LYS A 171 -9.58 -9.34 1.38
CA LYS A 171 -10.04 -8.60 0.19
C LYS A 171 -9.66 -7.12 0.24
N GLY A 172 -9.11 -6.60 -0.86
CA GLY A 172 -8.73 -5.20 -1.02
C GLY A 172 -7.47 -4.98 -1.84
N PHE A 173 -7.00 -3.74 -1.85
CA PHE A 173 -5.79 -3.31 -2.56
C PHE A 173 -4.61 -3.26 -1.58
N HIS A 174 -3.63 -4.13 -1.76
CA HIS A 174 -2.46 -4.22 -0.91
C HIS A 174 -1.25 -3.64 -1.63
N GLN A 175 -0.76 -2.50 -1.13
CA GLN A 175 0.42 -1.84 -1.69
C GLN A 175 1.67 -2.24 -0.93
N LEU A 176 2.63 -2.80 -1.67
CA LEU A 176 3.96 -3.17 -1.20
C LEU A 176 4.97 -2.24 -1.86
N ASP A 177 5.89 -1.71 -1.06
CA ASP A 177 6.87 -0.71 -1.51
C ASP A 177 8.30 -1.26 -1.35
N PHE A 178 9.00 -1.39 -2.46
CA PHE A 178 10.39 -1.81 -2.55
C PHE A 178 11.30 -0.69 -3.08
N GLY A 179 10.96 0.55 -2.73
CA GLY A 179 11.67 1.74 -3.17
C GLY A 179 11.17 2.25 -4.51
N GLN A 180 11.91 2.00 -5.56
CA GLN A 180 11.50 2.38 -6.92
C GLN A 180 10.55 1.36 -7.56
N VAL A 181 10.41 0.18 -6.96
CA VAL A 181 9.47 -0.86 -7.39
C VAL A 181 8.29 -0.90 -6.43
N ARG A 182 7.09 -0.82 -6.97
CA ARG A 182 5.84 -0.91 -6.24
C ARG A 182 4.99 -2.03 -6.81
N LEU A 183 4.47 -2.84 -5.90
CA LEU A 183 3.53 -3.91 -6.22
C LEU A 183 2.20 -3.59 -5.54
N THR A 184 1.12 -3.61 -6.33
CA THR A 184 -0.24 -3.59 -5.80
C THR A 184 -0.89 -4.94 -6.08
N ILE A 185 -1.11 -5.72 -5.03
CA ILE A 185 -1.86 -6.98 -5.10
C ILE A 185 -3.33 -6.65 -4.85
N VAL A 186 -4.20 -6.95 -5.80
CA VAL A 186 -5.64 -6.74 -5.70
C VAL A 186 -6.30 -8.07 -5.37
N GLN A 187 -6.58 -8.28 -4.08
CA GLN A 187 -7.27 -9.48 -3.60
C GLN A 187 -8.78 -9.27 -3.70
N ALA A 188 -9.35 -9.62 -4.83
CA ALA A 188 -10.77 -9.51 -5.12
C ALA A 188 -11.12 -10.42 -6.29
N GLU A 189 -12.43 -10.64 -6.49
CA GLU A 189 -12.90 -11.26 -7.72
C GLU A 189 -12.50 -10.39 -8.93
N SER A 190 -11.94 -11.03 -9.96
CA SER A 190 -11.30 -10.35 -11.10
C SER A 190 -12.23 -9.36 -11.80
N THR A 191 -13.50 -9.69 -11.97
CA THR A 191 -14.49 -8.81 -12.62
C THR A 191 -14.71 -7.52 -11.84
N LEU A 192 -14.91 -7.61 -10.52
CA LEU A 192 -15.11 -6.45 -9.64
C LEU A 192 -13.82 -5.62 -9.49
N ALA A 193 -12.67 -6.28 -9.49
CA ALA A 193 -11.37 -5.60 -9.40
C ALA A 193 -11.08 -4.76 -10.64
N LEU A 194 -11.34 -5.29 -11.83
CA LEU A 194 -11.13 -4.60 -13.11
C LEU A 194 -11.95 -3.31 -13.23
N GLU A 195 -13.17 -3.29 -12.68
CA GLU A 195 -14.01 -2.08 -12.66
C GLU A 195 -13.42 -0.95 -11.79
N GLN A 196 -12.65 -1.30 -10.75
CA GLN A 196 -12.08 -0.34 -9.82
C GLN A 196 -10.69 0.16 -10.24
N ILE A 197 -9.99 -0.59 -11.10
CA ILE A 197 -8.65 -0.22 -11.58
C ILE A 197 -8.79 0.83 -12.67
N LYS A 198 -8.34 2.06 -12.39
CA LYS A 198 -8.46 3.22 -13.29
C LYS A 198 -7.10 3.71 -13.84
N SER A 199 -6.07 2.88 -13.77
CA SER A 199 -4.74 3.21 -14.25
C SER A 199 -4.56 2.85 -15.73
N GLN A 200 -3.62 3.53 -16.40
CA GLN A 200 -3.12 3.11 -17.71
C GLN A 200 -1.90 2.23 -17.50
N PHE A 201 -1.79 1.19 -18.33
CA PHE A 201 -0.68 0.25 -18.25
C PHE A 201 0.05 0.17 -19.59
N ASP A 202 1.36 -0.01 -19.48
CA ASP A 202 2.25 -0.17 -20.63
C ASP A 202 2.30 -1.63 -21.08
N VAL A 203 2.18 -2.57 -20.11
CA VAL A 203 2.29 -4.01 -20.33
C VAL A 203 1.16 -4.74 -19.64
N PHE A 204 0.63 -5.76 -20.30
CA PHE A 204 -0.37 -6.68 -19.79
C PHE A 204 0.19 -8.09 -19.78
N LEU A 205 0.12 -8.78 -18.64
CA LEU A 205 0.56 -10.15 -18.44
C LEU A 205 -0.64 -11.02 -18.10
N GLY A 206 -0.76 -12.15 -18.81
CA GLY A 206 -1.85 -13.10 -18.60
C GLY A 206 -3.24 -12.56 -18.98
N GLY A 207 -4.21 -13.45 -19.15
CA GLY A 207 -5.61 -13.12 -19.43
C GLY A 207 -5.94 -12.80 -20.90
N PRO A 208 -7.23 -12.66 -21.20
CA PRO A 208 -7.70 -12.15 -22.49
C PRO A 208 -7.28 -10.69 -22.65
N GLU A 209 -7.14 -10.21 -23.88
CA GLU A 209 -6.81 -8.82 -24.22
C GLU A 209 -7.85 -7.77 -23.78
N SER A 210 -8.65 -8.06 -22.76
CA SER A 210 -9.61 -7.13 -22.19
C SER A 210 -8.85 -6.01 -21.46
N LYS A 211 -8.59 -4.95 -22.20
CA LYS A 211 -8.06 -3.70 -21.65
C LYS A 211 -8.99 -3.23 -20.54
N PRO A 212 -8.46 -2.78 -19.39
CA PRO A 212 -9.28 -2.06 -18.42
C PRO A 212 -10.05 -0.97 -19.16
N HIS A 213 -11.34 -0.83 -18.90
CA HIS A 213 -12.17 0.17 -19.54
C HIS A 213 -11.48 1.54 -19.48
N LYS A 214 -11.62 2.34 -20.58
CA LYS A 214 -11.11 3.72 -20.64
C LYS A 214 -11.36 4.41 -19.31
N ALA A 215 -10.29 4.69 -18.60
CA ALA A 215 -10.35 5.23 -17.24
C ALA A 215 -11.20 6.50 -17.24
N TYR A 216 -12.30 6.52 -16.51
CA TYR A 216 -12.92 7.76 -16.09
C TYR A 216 -11.90 8.47 -15.18
N THR A 217 -11.30 9.53 -15.68
CA THR A 217 -10.44 10.39 -14.86
C THR A 217 -11.36 11.40 -14.18
N PRO A 218 -11.63 11.27 -12.87
CA PRO A 218 -12.47 12.23 -12.18
C PRO A 218 -11.85 13.64 -12.31
N PRO A 219 -12.67 14.71 -12.33
CA PRO A 219 -12.18 16.07 -12.53
C PRO A 219 -11.05 16.49 -11.56
N TRP A 220 -11.06 15.94 -10.33
CA TRP A 220 -10.02 16.17 -9.32
C TRP A 220 -8.72 15.38 -9.57
N GLN A 221 -8.75 14.36 -10.39
CA GLN A 221 -7.57 13.58 -10.84
C GLN A 221 -6.97 14.12 -12.13
N ARG A 222 -7.59 15.09 -12.77
CA ARG A 222 -7.00 15.81 -13.90
C ARG A 222 -5.87 16.70 -13.41
N SER A 223 -4.84 16.09 -12.88
CA SER A 223 -3.61 16.83 -12.71
C SER A 223 -3.01 17.02 -14.08
N SER A 224 -2.93 18.25 -14.49
CA SER A 224 -1.99 18.74 -15.47
C SER A 224 -0.52 18.59 -14.99
N MET A 225 -0.29 17.91 -13.90
CA MET A 225 1.05 17.41 -13.56
C MET A 225 1.36 16.28 -14.57
N GLY A 226 1.67 16.69 -15.78
CA GLY A 226 2.51 15.88 -16.66
C GLY A 226 3.70 15.40 -15.81
N ALA A 227 4.24 14.24 -16.12
CA ALA A 227 5.45 13.70 -15.50
C ALA A 227 6.65 14.62 -15.78
N THR A 228 6.55 15.85 -15.33
CA THR A 228 7.62 16.83 -15.30
C THR A 228 8.47 16.59 -14.08
N ALA A 229 9.74 16.88 -14.21
CA ALA A 229 10.76 16.86 -13.18
C ALA A 229 10.21 17.04 -11.77
N ALA A 230 10.75 16.31 -10.81
CA ALA A 230 10.35 16.25 -9.41
C ALA A 230 9.73 17.56 -8.91
N GLY A 231 8.40 17.65 -8.94
CA GLY A 231 7.69 18.86 -8.55
C GLY A 231 7.95 19.19 -7.08
N LYS A 232 7.98 20.47 -6.74
CA LYS A 232 8.13 20.96 -5.37
C LYS A 232 6.83 20.77 -4.63
N VAL A 233 6.84 19.99 -3.56
CA VAL A 233 5.65 19.72 -2.74
C VAL A 233 5.84 20.29 -1.34
N ALA A 234 4.91 21.13 -0.91
CA ALA A 234 4.81 21.53 0.48
C ALA A 234 3.88 20.60 1.26
N ILE A 235 4.31 20.14 2.41
CA ILE A 235 3.48 19.39 3.35
C ILE A 235 3.32 20.21 4.63
N ILE A 236 2.08 20.55 4.98
CA ILE A 236 1.76 21.40 6.11
C ILE A 236 1.37 20.54 7.31
N GLY A 237 2.22 20.53 8.33
CA GLY A 237 2.10 19.74 9.56
C GLY A 237 3.03 18.53 9.58
N ALA A 238 3.86 18.42 10.61
CA ALA A 238 4.83 17.33 10.80
C ALA A 238 4.38 16.30 11.85
N GLY A 239 3.08 16.07 11.96
CA GLY A 239 2.51 14.89 12.62
C GLY A 239 2.68 13.63 11.75
N ILE A 240 2.18 12.47 12.24
CA ILE A 240 2.34 11.18 11.57
C ILE A 240 1.86 11.19 10.11
N SER A 241 0.75 11.86 9.81
CA SER A 241 0.23 11.95 8.43
C SER A 241 1.14 12.74 7.51
N GLY A 242 1.67 13.88 7.98
CA GLY A 242 2.58 14.72 7.19
C GLY A 242 3.92 14.03 6.95
N VAL A 243 4.49 13.41 7.98
CA VAL A 243 5.77 12.71 7.88
C VAL A 243 5.64 11.47 6.98
N ALA A 244 4.56 10.69 7.10
CA ALA A 244 4.31 9.55 6.22
C ALA A 244 4.13 9.97 4.75
N SER A 245 3.49 11.13 4.52
CA SER A 245 3.37 11.73 3.19
C SER A 245 4.74 12.17 2.65
N ALA A 246 5.57 12.81 3.50
CA ALA A 246 6.91 13.23 3.15
C ALA A 246 7.80 12.02 2.78
N TYR A 247 7.80 10.99 3.60
CA TYR A 247 8.46 9.72 3.31
C TYR A 247 8.03 9.14 1.96
N SER A 248 6.72 9.08 1.73
CA SER A 248 6.18 8.48 0.50
C SER A 248 6.49 9.29 -0.76
N LEU A 249 6.39 10.63 -0.70
CA LEU A 249 6.61 11.51 -1.85
C LEU A 249 8.09 11.67 -2.17
N SER A 250 8.96 11.85 -1.16
CA SER A 250 10.40 11.97 -1.38
C SER A 250 11.01 10.72 -2.03
N ARG A 251 10.53 9.53 -1.64
CA ARG A 251 10.93 8.26 -2.28
C ARG A 251 10.42 8.11 -3.72
N ARG A 252 9.48 8.94 -4.13
CA ARG A 252 8.99 9.04 -5.51
C ARG A 252 9.70 10.12 -6.32
N GLY A 253 10.73 10.74 -5.76
CA GLY A 253 11.56 11.75 -6.42
C GLY A 253 10.99 13.16 -6.35
N PHE A 254 9.94 13.42 -5.57
CA PHE A 254 9.46 14.78 -5.36
C PHE A 254 10.40 15.57 -4.45
N ASP A 255 10.56 16.86 -4.74
CA ASP A 255 11.26 17.82 -3.88
C ASP A 255 10.33 18.27 -2.76
N VAL A 256 10.42 17.60 -1.60
CA VAL A 256 9.47 17.76 -0.50
C VAL A 256 9.98 18.71 0.56
N THR A 257 9.13 19.67 0.94
CA THR A 257 9.34 20.53 2.12
C THR A 257 8.24 20.27 3.15
N LEU A 258 8.62 19.77 4.31
CA LEU A 258 7.73 19.53 5.45
C LEU A 258 7.76 20.74 6.38
N ILE A 259 6.60 21.40 6.58
CA ILE A 259 6.47 22.68 7.30
C ILE A 259 5.73 22.42 8.62
N GLU A 260 6.36 22.77 9.74
CA GLU A 260 5.80 22.58 11.08
C GLU A 260 5.89 23.87 11.90
N GLN A 261 4.78 24.26 12.51
CA GLN A 261 4.72 25.45 13.36
C GLN A 261 5.40 25.24 14.71
N GLY A 262 5.47 24.01 15.18
CA GLY A 262 6.13 23.64 16.44
C GLY A 262 7.64 23.51 16.30
N PRO A 263 8.33 23.31 17.44
CA PRO A 263 9.79 23.22 17.50
C PRO A 263 10.33 21.83 17.10
N ALA A 264 9.47 20.82 16.94
CA ALA A 264 9.87 19.44 16.66
C ALA A 264 8.83 18.70 15.81
N LEU A 265 9.23 17.55 15.25
CA LEU A 265 8.30 16.57 14.68
C LEU A 265 7.32 16.09 15.76
N ALA A 266 6.12 15.69 15.36
CA ALA A 266 5.10 15.10 16.23
C ALA A 266 4.74 15.94 17.47
N SER A 267 4.90 17.24 17.44
CA SER A 267 4.71 18.15 18.60
C SER A 267 3.24 18.32 19.04
N ALA A 268 2.27 17.74 18.33
CA ALA A 268 0.84 17.81 18.64
C ALA A 268 0.27 16.40 18.98
N ALA A 269 -0.87 16.02 18.41
CA ALA A 269 -1.54 14.73 18.68
C ALA A 269 -0.66 13.49 18.43
N SER A 270 0.32 13.58 17.55
CA SER A 270 1.30 12.51 17.29
C SER A 270 2.41 12.43 18.35
N GLY A 271 2.43 13.31 19.35
CA GLY A 271 3.42 13.33 20.44
C GLY A 271 3.13 12.36 21.59
N ASN A 272 2.12 11.50 21.46
CA ASN A 272 1.84 10.46 22.45
C ASN A 272 2.97 9.43 22.50
N ARG A 273 3.29 8.93 23.72
CA ARG A 273 4.31 7.91 23.90
C ARG A 273 3.92 6.58 23.29
N GLN A 274 2.61 6.25 23.32
CA GLN A 274 2.06 5.03 22.75
C GLN A 274 0.77 5.32 21.99
N GLY A 275 0.66 4.76 20.79
CA GLY A 275 -0.55 4.70 19.99
C GLY A 275 -0.95 3.24 19.77
N MET A 276 -2.23 2.94 19.91
CA MET A 276 -2.76 1.60 19.63
C MET A 276 -2.98 1.43 18.14
N LEU A 277 -2.64 0.25 17.63
CA LEU A 277 -2.76 -0.15 16.23
C LEU A 277 -3.99 -1.04 16.08
N TYR A 278 -5.09 -0.54 15.53
CA TYR A 278 -6.27 -1.34 15.22
C TYR A 278 -7.06 -0.75 14.06
N ALA A 279 -7.87 -1.57 13.41
CA ALA A 279 -8.80 -1.11 12.39
C ALA A 279 -10.19 -0.91 12.99
N LYS A 280 -10.80 0.25 12.75
CA LYS A 280 -12.20 0.47 13.07
C LYS A 280 -13.06 -0.21 12.00
N LEU A 281 -13.58 -1.39 12.32
CA LEU A 281 -14.36 -2.20 11.41
C LEU A 281 -15.86 -2.00 11.68
N PRO A 282 -16.65 -1.58 10.70
CA PRO A 282 -18.11 -1.61 10.77
C PRO A 282 -18.61 -3.05 10.53
N ASP A 283 -19.79 -3.37 11.02
CA ASP A 283 -20.49 -4.64 10.80
C ASP A 283 -20.76 -4.91 9.31
N ASN A 284 -21.09 -3.87 8.56
CA ASN A 284 -21.28 -3.94 7.11
C ASN A 284 -20.04 -3.54 6.34
N ALA A 285 -19.89 -4.08 5.12
CA ALA A 285 -18.84 -3.67 4.20
C ALA A 285 -19.05 -2.23 3.75
N THR A 286 -18.17 -1.31 4.20
CA THR A 286 -18.19 0.11 3.82
C THR A 286 -16.83 0.53 3.29
N ILE A 287 -16.80 1.57 2.44
CA ILE A 287 -15.55 2.16 1.94
C ILE A 287 -14.66 2.61 3.12
N ALA A 288 -15.24 3.22 4.15
CA ALA A 288 -14.49 3.64 5.34
C ALA A 288 -13.89 2.45 6.09
N GLY A 289 -14.64 1.34 6.24
CA GLY A 289 -14.13 0.11 6.86
C GLY A 289 -12.98 -0.52 6.05
N GLN A 290 -13.10 -0.55 4.73
CA GLN A 290 -12.03 -1.01 3.84
C GLN A 290 -10.78 -0.13 3.96
N PHE A 291 -10.95 1.19 4.02
CA PHE A 291 -9.86 2.15 4.20
C PHE A 291 -9.11 1.90 5.53
N HIS A 292 -9.83 1.73 6.64
CA HIS A 292 -9.21 1.42 7.94
C HIS A 292 -8.50 0.06 7.95
N GLN A 293 -9.10 -0.95 7.34
CA GLN A 293 -8.52 -2.28 7.20
C GLN A 293 -7.20 -2.24 6.42
N GLN A 294 -7.20 -1.63 5.24
CA GLN A 294 -6.02 -1.49 4.39
C GLN A 294 -4.96 -0.59 5.05
N GLY A 295 -5.40 0.47 5.71
CA GLY A 295 -4.53 1.37 6.46
C GLY A 295 -3.77 0.65 7.57
N LEU A 296 -4.43 -0.23 8.34
CA LEU A 296 -3.76 -1.04 9.36
C LEU A 296 -2.72 -1.98 8.74
N GLN A 297 -3.08 -2.69 7.67
CA GLN A 297 -2.15 -3.62 7.01
C GLN A 297 -0.92 -2.90 6.44
N HIS A 298 -1.13 -1.78 5.75
CA HIS A 298 -0.04 -0.95 5.25
C HIS A 298 0.84 -0.43 6.38
N THR A 299 0.24 0.04 7.47
CA THR A 299 0.93 0.50 8.67
C THR A 299 1.81 -0.60 9.26
N MET A 300 1.27 -1.80 9.44
CA MET A 300 2.02 -2.94 9.99
C MET A 300 3.20 -3.34 9.10
N ALA A 301 3.01 -3.37 7.78
CA ALA A 301 4.09 -3.65 6.84
C ALA A 301 5.17 -2.54 6.86
N LEU A 302 4.77 -1.28 6.99
CA LEU A 302 5.70 -0.15 7.07
C LEU A 302 6.48 -0.15 8.38
N LEU A 303 5.85 -0.42 9.52
CA LEU A 303 6.50 -0.50 10.83
C LEU A 303 7.60 -1.56 10.86
N LYS A 304 7.32 -2.76 10.36
CA LYS A 304 8.28 -3.87 10.31
C LYS A 304 9.60 -3.50 9.63
N ARG A 305 9.58 -2.59 8.65
CA ARG A 305 10.76 -2.19 7.87
C ARG A 305 11.35 -0.85 8.25
N SER A 306 10.63 0.00 8.99
CA SER A 306 11.03 1.39 9.24
C SER A 306 11.34 1.70 10.69
N LEU A 307 10.92 0.86 11.66
CA LEU A 307 11.04 1.17 13.08
C LEU A 307 11.58 -0.03 13.88
N ASN A 308 12.49 0.26 14.80
CA ASN A 308 13.06 -0.74 15.70
C ASN A 308 12.02 -1.28 16.69
N ALA A 309 12.18 -2.54 17.11
CA ALA A 309 11.26 -3.24 18.00
C ALA A 309 11.12 -2.61 19.41
N GLU A 310 12.05 -1.74 19.80
CA GLU A 310 11.96 -0.98 21.06
C GLU A 310 10.82 0.05 21.06
N HIS A 311 10.42 0.53 19.90
CA HIS A 311 9.46 1.60 19.74
C HIS A 311 8.10 1.14 19.21
N TRP A 312 7.92 -0.15 18.96
CA TRP A 312 6.66 -0.75 18.61
C TRP A 312 6.65 -2.25 18.92
N GLN A 313 5.47 -2.82 19.12
CA GLN A 313 5.36 -4.26 19.36
C GLN A 313 4.02 -4.79 18.83
N ALA A 314 4.07 -5.89 18.09
CA ALA A 314 2.91 -6.67 17.69
C ALA A 314 2.53 -7.66 18.81
N CYS A 315 2.14 -7.14 19.96
CA CYS A 315 1.79 -7.94 21.14
C CYS A 315 0.33 -8.41 21.20
N GLY A 316 -0.43 -8.13 20.13
CA GLY A 316 -1.88 -8.30 20.10
C GLY A 316 -2.62 -7.08 20.63
N LEU A 317 -3.87 -6.92 20.20
CA LEU A 317 -4.79 -5.91 20.71
C LEU A 317 -6.17 -6.53 20.91
N LEU A 318 -6.72 -6.38 22.09
CA LEU A 318 -8.06 -6.85 22.46
C LEU A 318 -9.00 -5.65 22.59
N GLN A 319 -10.08 -5.64 21.80
CA GLN A 319 -11.14 -4.66 21.88
C GLN A 319 -12.38 -5.29 22.51
N LEU A 320 -12.70 -4.90 23.74
CA LEU A 320 -13.81 -5.47 24.50
C LEU A 320 -15.17 -4.97 23.98
N ALA A 321 -16.16 -5.85 23.99
CA ALA A 321 -17.55 -5.55 23.72
C ALA A 321 -18.26 -5.17 25.02
N THR A 322 -18.16 -3.90 25.44
CA THR A 322 -18.66 -3.44 26.74
C THR A 322 -20.17 -3.19 26.78
N SER A 323 -20.89 -3.45 25.68
CA SER A 323 -22.35 -3.38 25.62
C SER A 323 -22.90 -4.38 24.61
N ALA A 324 -24.15 -4.83 24.79
CA ALA A 324 -24.83 -5.73 23.85
C ALA A 324 -24.85 -5.20 22.41
N LYS A 325 -24.97 -3.87 22.23
CA LYS A 325 -24.89 -3.24 20.91
C LYS A 325 -23.50 -3.41 20.26
N GLN A 326 -22.44 -3.21 21.04
CA GLN A 326 -21.07 -3.41 20.56
C GLN A 326 -20.80 -4.89 20.24
N GLU A 327 -21.29 -5.80 21.08
CA GLU A 327 -21.17 -7.22 20.84
C GLU A 327 -21.84 -7.64 19.53
N ALA A 328 -23.09 -7.23 19.30
CA ALA A 328 -23.80 -7.49 18.07
C ALA A 328 -23.07 -6.92 16.84
N GLN A 329 -22.52 -5.70 16.94
CA GLN A 329 -21.71 -5.09 15.88
C GLN A 329 -20.44 -5.91 15.60
N MET A 330 -19.73 -6.32 16.64
CA MET A 330 -18.49 -7.09 16.50
C MET A 330 -18.75 -8.50 15.95
N GLN A 331 -19.87 -9.13 16.30
CA GLN A 331 -20.30 -10.40 15.70
C GLN A 331 -20.60 -10.23 14.19
N GLY A 332 -21.23 -9.12 13.80
CA GLY A 332 -21.43 -8.78 12.39
C GLY A 332 -20.09 -8.62 11.62
N VAL A 333 -19.06 -8.08 12.28
CA VAL A 333 -17.70 -8.03 11.69
C VAL A 333 -17.16 -9.44 11.46
N MET A 334 -17.32 -10.34 12.42
CA MET A 334 -16.82 -11.73 12.31
C MET A 334 -17.51 -12.54 11.22
N ALA A 335 -18.76 -12.23 10.88
CA ALA A 335 -19.47 -12.86 9.77
C ALA A 335 -18.80 -12.61 8.39
N ARG A 336 -17.82 -11.72 8.32
CA ARG A 336 -17.05 -11.41 7.09
C ARG A 336 -15.85 -12.34 6.87
N GLU A 337 -15.68 -13.37 7.65
CA GLU A 337 -14.69 -14.44 7.45
C GLU A 337 -13.23 -13.95 7.30
N TYR A 338 -12.76 -13.16 8.26
CA TYR A 338 -11.36 -12.76 8.31
C TYR A 338 -10.43 -13.93 8.70
N PRO A 339 -9.20 -14.01 8.17
CA PRO A 339 -8.22 -14.97 8.64
C PRO A 339 -7.99 -14.85 10.13
N SER A 340 -7.95 -15.98 10.85
CA SER A 340 -7.71 -16.00 12.30
C SER A 340 -6.37 -15.41 12.73
N SER A 341 -5.37 -15.38 11.83
CA SER A 341 -4.10 -14.69 12.04
C SER A 341 -4.23 -13.16 12.06
N TRP A 342 -5.34 -12.62 11.57
CA TRP A 342 -5.60 -11.18 11.51
C TRP A 342 -6.68 -10.72 12.49
N LEU A 343 -7.80 -11.47 12.62
CA LEU A 343 -8.92 -11.13 13.51
C LEU A 343 -9.56 -12.39 14.09
N GLN A 344 -9.84 -12.35 15.37
CA GLN A 344 -10.52 -13.42 16.10
C GLN A 344 -11.61 -12.84 17.02
N TRP A 345 -12.68 -13.59 17.24
CA TRP A 345 -13.58 -13.37 18.36
C TRP A 345 -13.10 -14.20 19.55
N LEU A 346 -12.94 -13.56 20.71
CA LEU A 346 -12.70 -14.23 21.99
C LEU A 346 -13.90 -14.02 22.89
N ASN A 347 -14.42 -15.11 23.46
CA ASN A 347 -15.38 -15.00 24.57
C ASN A 347 -14.68 -14.47 25.84
N GLN A 348 -15.44 -14.11 26.87
CA GLN A 348 -14.88 -13.52 28.09
C GLN A 348 -13.77 -14.39 28.68
N ALA A 349 -13.99 -15.69 28.85
CA ALA A 349 -13.01 -16.61 29.45
C ALA A 349 -11.72 -16.72 28.65
N GLN A 350 -11.82 -16.71 27.29
CA GLN A 350 -10.66 -16.71 26.40
C GLN A 350 -9.90 -15.38 26.47
N ALA A 351 -10.64 -14.26 26.52
CA ALA A 351 -10.07 -12.93 26.65
C ALA A 351 -9.33 -12.74 28.00
N GLU A 352 -9.93 -13.20 29.13
CA GLU A 352 -9.29 -13.20 30.44
C GLU A 352 -8.01 -14.04 30.47
N LYS A 353 -8.06 -15.24 29.88
CA LYS A 353 -6.87 -16.09 29.76
C LYS A 353 -5.76 -15.44 28.99
N LEU A 354 -6.09 -14.73 27.90
CA LEU A 354 -5.13 -14.01 27.07
C LEU A 354 -4.55 -12.81 27.83
N ALA A 355 -5.40 -12.00 28.44
CA ALA A 355 -5.03 -10.80 29.17
C ALA A 355 -4.42 -11.09 30.57
N LYS A 356 -4.54 -12.33 31.07
CA LYS A 356 -4.13 -12.76 32.42
C LYS A 356 -4.74 -11.94 33.56
N GLN A 357 -5.95 -11.45 33.34
CA GLN A 357 -6.69 -10.64 34.31
C GLN A 357 -8.21 -10.79 34.10
N PRO A 358 -9.04 -10.53 35.11
CA PRO A 358 -10.49 -10.49 34.96
C PRO A 358 -10.91 -9.40 33.97
N LEU A 359 -11.84 -9.71 33.08
CA LEU A 359 -12.40 -8.78 32.12
C LEU A 359 -13.93 -8.81 32.20
N SER A 360 -14.56 -7.70 31.81
CA SER A 360 -16.03 -7.57 31.86
C SER A 360 -16.75 -8.24 30.70
N ALA A 361 -16.03 -8.53 29.59
CA ALA A 361 -16.60 -9.06 28.36
C ALA A 361 -15.55 -9.73 27.48
N GLY A 362 -16.00 -10.47 26.47
CA GLY A 362 -15.22 -10.86 25.30
C GLY A 362 -15.07 -9.73 24.30
N GLY A 363 -14.55 -10.03 23.12
CA GLY A 363 -14.37 -9.02 22.09
C GLY A 363 -13.55 -9.45 20.88
N LEU A 364 -13.20 -8.50 20.06
CA LEU A 364 -12.34 -8.68 18.89
C LEU A 364 -10.87 -8.67 19.31
N TYR A 365 -10.15 -9.68 18.90
CA TYR A 365 -8.71 -9.79 19.09
C TYR A 365 -7.97 -9.68 17.74
N PHE A 366 -7.01 -8.79 17.68
CA PHE A 366 -6.14 -8.56 16.53
C PHE A 366 -4.74 -9.11 16.86
N PRO A 367 -4.41 -10.36 16.49
CA PRO A 367 -3.16 -11.02 16.92
C PRO A 367 -1.90 -10.30 16.49
N SER A 368 -1.91 -9.74 15.28
CA SER A 368 -0.76 -9.07 14.68
C SER A 368 -0.68 -7.57 15.01
N SER A 369 -1.65 -7.03 15.73
CA SER A 369 -1.68 -5.62 16.15
C SER A 369 -0.96 -5.41 17.49
N GLY A 370 -0.94 -4.17 17.98
CA GLY A 370 -0.30 -3.84 19.24
C GLY A 370 -0.17 -2.34 19.42
N TRP A 371 1.02 -1.87 19.74
CA TRP A 371 1.28 -0.46 19.98
C TRP A 371 2.51 0.03 19.20
N VAL A 372 2.57 1.33 19.01
CA VAL A 372 3.70 2.05 18.42
C VAL A 372 3.94 3.37 19.17
N SER A 373 5.19 3.81 19.25
CA SER A 373 5.52 5.18 19.62
C SER A 373 5.42 6.09 18.40
N PRO A 374 4.39 6.93 18.28
CA PRO A 374 4.21 7.76 17.07
C PRO A 374 5.35 8.75 16.87
N THR A 375 5.93 9.28 17.96
CA THR A 375 7.07 10.21 17.88
C THR A 375 8.29 9.57 17.24
N HIS A 376 8.74 8.43 17.76
CA HIS A 376 9.89 7.71 17.20
C HIS A 376 9.63 7.24 15.78
N TRP A 377 8.37 6.89 15.47
CA TRP A 377 8.04 6.53 14.09
C TRP A 377 8.09 7.72 13.13
N CYS A 378 7.64 8.90 13.55
CA CYS A 378 7.82 10.13 12.78
C CYS A 378 9.32 10.41 12.54
N GLU A 379 10.15 10.29 13.55
CA GLU A 379 11.60 10.47 13.44
C GLU A 379 12.23 9.46 12.47
N ALA A 380 11.87 8.19 12.59
CA ALA A 380 12.37 7.12 11.74
C ALA A 380 11.95 7.28 10.26
N LEU A 381 10.69 7.65 10.00
CA LEU A 381 10.22 7.91 8.64
C LEU A 381 10.87 9.17 8.05
N TYR A 382 11.03 10.22 8.85
CA TYR A 382 11.68 11.44 8.41
C TYR A 382 13.17 11.18 8.06
N SER A 383 13.91 10.46 8.91
CA SER A 383 15.32 10.14 8.66
C SER A 383 15.54 9.31 7.39
N GLN A 384 14.54 8.54 6.97
CA GLN A 384 14.55 7.75 5.74
C GLN A 384 13.97 8.52 4.54
N SER A 385 13.56 9.77 4.73
CA SER A 385 13.07 10.65 3.68
C SER A 385 14.17 11.64 3.26
N ASN A 386 14.08 12.15 2.04
CA ASN A 386 14.94 13.25 1.57
C ASN A 386 14.22 14.62 1.70
N ALA A 387 13.22 14.70 2.57
CA ALA A 387 12.43 15.92 2.74
C ALA A 387 13.18 16.98 3.54
N ARG A 388 13.06 18.26 3.13
CA ARG A 388 13.49 19.40 3.95
C ARG A 388 12.50 19.62 5.07
N LEU A 389 12.97 19.90 6.28
CA LEU A 389 12.13 20.20 7.45
C LEU A 389 12.26 21.68 7.87
N TRP A 390 11.14 22.39 7.85
CA TRP A 390 11.01 23.77 8.30
C TRP A 390 10.23 23.81 9.63
N LEU A 391 10.92 23.79 10.74
CA LEU A 391 10.36 23.94 12.09
C LEU A 391 10.14 25.43 12.44
N ASN A 392 9.33 25.68 13.47
CA ASN A 392 8.98 27.01 13.94
C ASN A 392 8.48 27.92 12.80
N THR A 393 7.73 27.33 11.88
CA THR A 393 7.25 27.96 10.66
C THR A 393 5.76 27.70 10.48
N LYS A 394 4.95 28.75 10.56
CA LYS A 394 3.50 28.64 10.42
C LYS A 394 3.05 29.08 9.03
N VAL A 395 2.20 28.29 8.40
CA VAL A 395 1.48 28.68 7.19
C VAL A 395 0.30 29.55 7.57
N GLY A 396 0.30 30.79 7.12
CA GLY A 396 -0.78 31.75 7.38
C GLY A 396 -1.88 31.70 6.33
N SER A 397 -1.50 31.59 5.06
CA SER A 397 -2.45 31.47 3.95
C SER A 397 -1.85 30.72 2.78
N MET A 398 -2.71 30.21 1.91
CA MET A 398 -2.35 29.59 0.64
C MET A 398 -3.23 30.17 -0.47
N VAL A 399 -2.63 30.43 -1.62
CA VAL A 399 -3.33 30.95 -2.80
C VAL A 399 -2.90 30.15 -4.00
N GLN A 400 -3.87 29.71 -4.80
CA GLN A 400 -3.58 29.05 -6.07
C GLN A 400 -3.13 30.11 -7.08
N ILE A 401 -1.97 29.91 -7.67
CA ILE A 401 -1.46 30.77 -8.72
C ILE A 401 -2.17 30.38 -10.01
N LYS A 402 -3.00 31.30 -10.54
CA LYS A 402 -3.63 31.12 -11.85
C LYS A 402 -2.56 31.22 -12.93
N PRO A 403 -2.47 30.28 -13.86
CA PRO A 403 -1.43 30.33 -14.86
C PRO A 403 -1.68 31.46 -15.85
N GLN A 404 -0.70 32.34 -15.98
CA GLN A 404 -0.45 33.07 -17.23
C GLN A 404 0.31 32.19 -18.24
N THR A 405 0.82 31.04 -17.77
CA THR A 405 1.55 30.00 -18.49
C THR A 405 1.04 28.62 -18.04
N ALA A 406 1.37 27.55 -18.74
CA ALA A 406 0.84 26.19 -18.53
C ALA A 406 1.12 25.53 -17.16
N HIS A 407 1.71 26.22 -16.18
CA HIS A 407 2.03 25.71 -14.87
C HIS A 407 1.04 26.19 -13.82
N HIS A 408 0.36 25.24 -13.16
CA HIS A 408 -0.43 25.49 -11.97
C HIS A 408 0.46 25.35 -10.73
N GLY A 409 0.41 26.31 -9.82
CA GLY A 409 1.21 26.29 -8.60
C GLY A 409 0.45 26.88 -7.42
N TRP A 410 1.08 26.85 -6.27
CA TRP A 410 0.58 27.40 -5.03
C TRP A 410 1.59 28.35 -4.40
N GLN A 411 1.11 29.49 -3.93
CA GLN A 411 1.88 30.39 -3.09
C GLN A 411 1.44 30.24 -1.64
N LEU A 412 2.40 29.97 -0.76
CA LEU A 412 2.21 29.91 0.69
C LEU A 412 2.81 31.17 1.31
N ARG A 413 2.04 31.85 2.16
CA ARG A 413 2.56 32.91 3.04
C ARG A 413 2.93 32.32 4.38
N LEU A 414 4.20 32.41 4.73
CA LEU A 414 4.76 31.82 5.94
C LEU A 414 5.12 32.90 6.95
N SER A 415 5.06 32.54 8.22
CA SER A 415 5.58 33.32 9.35
C SER A 415 6.49 32.46 10.23
N GLY A 416 7.32 33.07 11.06
CA GLY A 416 8.31 32.40 11.89
C GLY A 416 9.67 32.30 11.21
N LYS A 417 10.39 31.17 11.39
CA LYS A 417 11.79 31.04 10.97
C LYS A 417 11.99 31.17 9.45
N HIS A 418 11.01 30.75 8.65
CA HIS A 418 11.04 30.82 7.19
C HIS A 418 9.95 31.77 6.67
N ALA A 419 9.82 32.97 7.32
CA ALA A 419 8.82 33.97 6.94
C ALA A 419 9.02 34.44 5.49
N GLY A 420 7.90 34.71 4.80
CA GLY A 420 7.86 35.17 3.42
C GLY A 420 6.90 34.36 2.54
N ASP A 421 6.90 34.69 1.28
CA ASP A 421 6.08 34.00 0.27
C ASP A 421 6.93 32.94 -0.46
N HIS A 422 6.43 31.72 -0.50
CA HIS A 422 7.10 30.56 -1.11
C HIS A 422 6.17 29.87 -2.10
N THR A 423 6.72 29.38 -3.20
CA THR A 423 5.96 28.73 -4.28
C THR A 423 6.23 27.23 -4.35
N PHE A 424 5.16 26.46 -4.58
CA PHE A 424 5.18 25.01 -4.70
C PHE A 424 4.25 24.57 -5.83
N ASP A 425 4.53 23.41 -6.44
CA ASP A 425 3.69 22.85 -7.49
C ASP A 425 2.45 22.15 -6.90
N ALA A 426 2.59 21.58 -5.69
CA ALA A 426 1.51 20.92 -4.97
C ALA A 426 1.60 21.15 -3.46
N ILE A 427 0.45 21.01 -2.79
CA ILE A 427 0.34 21.12 -1.33
C ILE A 427 -0.36 19.89 -0.77
N VAL A 428 0.16 19.37 0.36
CA VAL A 428 -0.50 18.39 1.22
C VAL A 428 -0.85 19.06 2.55
N ILE A 429 -2.13 19.13 2.88
CA ILE A 429 -2.61 19.68 4.15
C ILE A 429 -2.71 18.52 5.15
N ALA A 430 -1.81 18.47 6.12
CA ALA A 430 -1.70 17.43 7.12
C ALA A 430 -1.69 17.98 8.58
N ASN A 431 -2.21 19.20 8.77
CA ASN A 431 -2.22 19.91 10.05
C ASN A 431 -3.51 19.69 10.87
N ALA A 432 -4.17 18.55 10.67
CA ALA A 432 -5.36 18.12 11.41
C ALA A 432 -6.45 19.22 11.50
N ASN A 433 -6.87 19.61 12.72
CA ASN A 433 -7.92 20.61 12.92
C ASN A 433 -7.59 22.01 12.37
N GLY A 434 -6.32 22.30 12.14
CA GLY A 434 -5.87 23.55 11.50
C GLY A 434 -6.18 23.64 10.01
N ALA A 435 -6.60 22.54 9.35
CA ALA A 435 -6.88 22.54 7.92
C ALA A 435 -7.93 23.56 7.50
N ASN A 436 -9.01 23.75 8.28
CA ASN A 436 -10.07 24.69 7.96
C ASN A 436 -9.63 26.16 8.01
N GLN A 437 -8.54 26.48 8.71
CA GLN A 437 -7.97 27.84 8.68
C GLN A 437 -7.33 28.16 7.32
N LEU A 438 -6.90 27.13 6.59
CA LEU A 438 -6.30 27.24 5.27
C LEU A 438 -7.33 27.10 4.14
N LEU A 439 -8.54 26.62 4.45
CA LEU A 439 -9.63 26.33 3.51
C LEU A 439 -10.91 27.10 3.91
N PRO A 440 -10.87 28.44 4.03
CA PRO A 440 -12.01 29.23 4.54
C PRO A 440 -13.24 29.11 3.62
N ASP A 441 -13.05 29.02 2.31
CA ASP A 441 -14.13 28.95 1.32
C ASP A 441 -14.72 27.54 1.15
N GLN A 442 -14.00 26.50 1.59
CA GLN A 442 -14.42 25.10 1.48
C GLN A 442 -14.06 24.34 2.76
N PRO A 443 -14.68 24.65 3.90
CA PRO A 443 -14.34 24.02 5.15
C PRO A 443 -14.67 22.54 5.14
N LEU A 444 -13.73 21.73 5.63
CA LEU A 444 -13.93 20.29 5.80
C LEU A 444 -14.84 20.01 7.01
N PRO A 445 -15.65 18.94 6.99
CA PRO A 445 -16.53 18.57 8.10
C PRO A 445 -15.76 17.97 9.28
N LEU A 446 -14.77 18.70 9.80
CA LEU A 446 -13.92 18.28 10.89
C LEU A 446 -14.56 18.57 12.24
N LYS A 447 -14.59 17.57 13.13
CA LYS A 447 -14.99 17.72 14.53
C LYS A 447 -13.76 17.58 15.41
N SER A 448 -13.41 18.63 16.12
CA SER A 448 -12.33 18.60 17.10
C SER A 448 -12.75 17.77 18.31
N ILE A 449 -12.00 16.71 18.61
CA ILE A 449 -12.20 15.86 19.78
C ILE A 449 -10.93 15.96 20.63
N ARG A 450 -11.06 16.44 21.86
CA ARG A 450 -9.94 16.45 22.81
C ARG A 450 -9.74 15.04 23.36
N GLY A 451 -8.53 14.51 23.24
CA GLY A 451 -8.05 13.34 23.96
C GLY A 451 -7.14 13.75 25.10
N GLN A 452 -7.12 12.97 26.16
CA GLN A 452 -6.18 13.09 27.27
C GLN A 452 -5.59 11.72 27.56
N VAL A 453 -4.27 11.65 27.70
CA VAL A 453 -3.55 10.43 28.08
C VAL A 453 -2.84 10.72 29.39
N SER A 454 -3.02 9.84 30.38
CA SER A 454 -2.29 9.87 31.64
C SER A 454 -1.22 8.78 31.63
N TYR A 455 -0.01 9.13 32.01
CA TYR A 455 1.10 8.18 32.14
C TYR A 455 1.32 7.89 33.63
N VAL A 456 1.30 6.63 33.98
CA VAL A 456 1.50 6.14 35.34
C VAL A 456 2.78 5.30 35.36
N ALA A 457 3.58 5.43 36.40
CA ALA A 457 4.76 4.57 36.56
C ALA A 457 4.34 3.13 36.72
N ALA A 458 5.07 2.19 36.12
CA ALA A 458 4.76 0.77 36.16
C ALA A 458 4.70 0.22 37.59
N GLU A 459 5.54 0.74 38.48
CA GLU A 459 5.60 0.39 39.91
C GLU A 459 4.34 0.81 40.70
N ALA A 460 3.61 1.82 40.21
CA ALA A 460 2.36 2.30 40.79
C ALA A 460 1.12 1.67 40.15
N SER A 461 1.29 0.85 39.15
CA SER A 461 0.20 0.10 38.52
C SER A 461 -0.01 -1.21 39.30
N PRO A 462 -1.21 -1.51 39.80
CA PRO A 462 -1.51 -2.87 40.26
C PRO A 462 -1.23 -3.79 39.08
N ALA A 463 -0.57 -4.91 39.31
CA ALA A 463 -0.13 -5.86 38.30
C ALA A 463 -1.27 -6.11 37.29
N LEU A 464 -1.12 -5.53 36.10
CA LEU A 464 -1.97 -5.76 34.96
C LEU A 464 -1.63 -7.11 34.33
#